data_cd38056a742458d6be5eca52fcb0d84b
#
_entry.id   cd38056a742458d6be5eca52fcb0d84b
#
_cell.length_a   1.000
_cell.length_b   1.000
_cell.length_c   1.000
_cell.angle_alpha   90.00
_cell.angle_beta   90.00
_cell.angle_gamma   90.00
#
_symmetry.space_group_name_H-M   'P 1'
#
loop_
_entity.id
_entity.type
_entity.pdbx_description
1 polymer ?
#
loop_
_entity_poly.entity_id
_entity_poly.type
_entity_poly.pdbx_seq_one_letter_code
_entity_poly.pdbx_strand_id
1 'polypeptide(L)'
;MIVINKKRLLNILGMVFISLFVFSFQIAKEEKTKETVSLPVSNKVIVIDAGHRSSRWTVQWAHHGTTEAQTNLKIALKLQTLLEQSGSTVILTRSDENAIYDIDKNTLREKKISDIRNRVKIGNESSADIFVSIHLNKIPQSQYDGWQTFYKPNDEKSMKLAKSIQTNLNDAIQKENKRVAVKLDTVYIMKHVEIPISIVECGFLSNPDEEELLLSDEYQNKLAWGIYNGIIDYFYE
;
A
#
# COMPACT_ATOMS: atom_id res chain seq x y z
N MET A 1 -56.25 -26.13 -50.56
CA MET A 1 -55.92 -24.73 -50.23
C MET A 1 -56.35 -24.54 -48.78
N ILE A 2 -55.40 -24.43 -47.85
CA ILE A 2 -55.71 -24.25 -46.40
C ILE A 2 -55.96 -22.75 -46.18
N VAL A 3 -57.24 -22.40 -45.93
CA VAL A 3 -57.63 -21.02 -45.62
C VAL A 3 -57.46 -20.79 -44.14
N ILE A 4 -56.36 -20.12 -43.76
CA ILE A 4 -56.14 -19.78 -42.34
C ILE A 4 -56.97 -18.54 -42.01
N ASN A 5 -57.89 -18.67 -41.03
CA ASN A 5 -58.69 -17.58 -40.54
C ASN A 5 -57.78 -16.48 -39.90
N LYS A 6 -57.90 -15.22 -40.38
CA LYS A 6 -57.10 -14.08 -39.88
C LYS A 6 -57.05 -13.95 -38.35
N LYS A 7 -58.20 -14.23 -37.66
CA LYS A 7 -58.26 -14.20 -36.18
C LYS A 7 -57.40 -15.32 -35.57
N ARG A 8 -57.35 -16.52 -36.17
CA ARG A 8 -56.50 -17.63 -35.68
C ARG A 8 -55.02 -17.33 -35.88
N LEU A 9 -54.66 -16.72 -37.04
CA LEU A 9 -53.29 -16.30 -37.34
C LEU A 9 -52.81 -15.25 -36.35
N LEU A 10 -53.67 -14.23 -36.02
CA LEU A 10 -53.33 -13.17 -35.06
C LEU A 10 -53.13 -13.74 -33.66
N ASN A 11 -53.96 -14.70 -33.23
CA ASN A 11 -53.80 -15.35 -31.93
C ASN A 11 -52.52 -16.18 -31.83
N ILE A 12 -52.13 -16.87 -32.91
CA ILE A 12 -50.87 -17.65 -32.96
C ILE A 12 -49.66 -16.71 -32.90
N LEU A 13 -49.68 -15.61 -33.65
CA LEU A 13 -48.63 -14.60 -33.60
C LEU A 13 -48.51 -13.96 -32.23
N GLY A 14 -49.64 -13.66 -31.55
CA GLY A 14 -49.65 -13.14 -30.20
C GLY A 14 -49.04 -14.11 -29.18
N MET A 15 -49.40 -15.41 -29.24
CA MET A 15 -48.82 -16.46 -28.40
C MET A 15 -47.31 -16.62 -28.61
N VAL A 16 -46.85 -16.58 -29.86
CA VAL A 16 -45.44 -16.66 -30.19
C VAL A 16 -44.67 -15.42 -29.62
N PHE A 17 -45.29 -14.25 -29.75
CA PHE A 17 -44.69 -13.01 -29.21
C PHE A 17 -44.58 -13.03 -27.67
N ILE A 18 -45.65 -13.50 -27.00
CA ILE A 18 -45.63 -13.66 -25.55
C ILE A 18 -44.61 -14.71 -25.12
N SER A 19 -44.50 -15.82 -25.82
CA SER A 19 -43.51 -16.87 -25.53
C SER A 19 -42.09 -16.38 -25.71
N LEU A 20 -41.80 -15.63 -26.78
CA LEU A 20 -40.50 -15.01 -26.99
C LEU A 20 -40.15 -13.93 -25.95
N PHE A 21 -41.18 -13.17 -25.51
CA PHE A 21 -41.00 -12.17 -24.45
C PHE A 21 -40.71 -12.83 -23.09
N VAL A 22 -41.44 -13.88 -22.73
CA VAL A 22 -41.22 -14.66 -21.49
C VAL A 22 -39.81 -15.32 -21.54
N PHE A 23 -39.42 -15.86 -22.70
CA PHE A 23 -38.13 -16.51 -22.88
C PHE A 23 -36.98 -15.51 -22.78
N SER A 24 -37.11 -14.29 -23.37
CA SER A 24 -36.13 -13.22 -23.22
C SER A 24 -36.01 -12.71 -21.79
N PHE A 25 -37.12 -12.70 -21.02
CA PHE A 25 -37.13 -12.35 -19.61
C PHE A 25 -36.49 -13.43 -18.72
N GLN A 26 -36.60 -14.70 -19.09
CA GLN A 26 -35.92 -15.79 -18.39
C GLN A 26 -34.42 -15.78 -18.65
N ILE A 27 -33.97 -15.49 -19.88
CA ILE A 27 -32.54 -15.35 -20.20
C ILE A 27 -31.94 -14.17 -19.43
N ALA A 28 -32.65 -13.04 -19.35
CA ALA A 28 -32.19 -11.87 -18.59
C ALA A 28 -32.11 -12.12 -17.07
N LYS A 29 -32.86 -13.12 -16.55
CA LYS A 29 -32.86 -13.46 -15.13
C LYS A 29 -31.77 -14.49 -14.74
N GLU A 30 -31.13 -15.13 -15.71
CA GLU A 30 -30.02 -16.08 -15.51
C GLU A 30 -28.63 -15.45 -15.65
N GLU A 31 -28.49 -14.13 -15.78
CA GLU A 31 -27.22 -13.50 -15.42
C GLU A 31 -27.06 -13.67 -13.89
N LYS A 32 -26.59 -14.85 -13.50
CA LYS A 32 -25.97 -15.05 -12.20
C LYS A 32 -24.94 -13.95 -12.06
N THR A 33 -25.24 -12.98 -11.19
CA THR A 33 -24.22 -12.08 -10.68
C THR A 33 -23.07 -12.98 -10.23
N LYS A 34 -22.00 -13.01 -11.01
CA LYS A 34 -20.75 -13.63 -10.56
C LYS A 34 -20.41 -12.86 -9.30
N GLU A 35 -20.39 -13.56 -8.18
CA GLU A 35 -19.82 -12.99 -6.97
C GLU A 35 -18.42 -12.52 -7.34
N THR A 36 -18.26 -11.22 -7.51
CA THR A 36 -16.95 -10.60 -7.64
C THR A 36 -16.31 -10.75 -6.28
N VAL A 37 -15.34 -11.66 -6.18
CA VAL A 37 -14.51 -11.78 -5.00
C VAL A 37 -13.76 -10.45 -4.89
N SER A 38 -14.24 -9.61 -3.99
CA SER A 38 -13.57 -8.34 -3.67
C SER A 38 -12.28 -8.67 -2.92
N LEU A 39 -11.18 -8.04 -3.31
CA LEU A 39 -9.93 -8.17 -2.56
C LEU A 39 -10.11 -7.59 -1.14
N PRO A 40 -9.45 -8.16 -0.12
CA PRO A 40 -9.59 -7.71 1.28
C PRO A 40 -9.31 -6.22 1.50
N VAL A 41 -8.49 -5.63 0.63
CA VAL A 41 -8.14 -4.20 0.66
C VAL A 41 -9.11 -3.29 -0.09
N SER A 42 -10.10 -3.84 -0.82
CA SER A 42 -11.09 -3.01 -1.51
C SER A 42 -11.88 -2.16 -0.52
N ASN A 43 -12.03 -0.87 -0.84
CA ASN A 43 -12.67 0.14 0.01
C ASN A 43 -11.90 0.44 1.32
N LYS A 44 -10.66 -0.02 1.49
CA LYS A 44 -9.80 0.38 2.60
C LYS A 44 -9.11 1.70 2.29
N VAL A 45 -8.93 2.51 3.31
CA VAL A 45 -8.15 3.75 3.25
C VAL A 45 -6.79 3.50 3.90
N ILE A 46 -5.72 3.70 3.14
CA ILE A 46 -4.36 3.35 3.56
C ILE A 46 -3.47 4.57 3.44
N VAL A 47 -2.84 4.97 4.55
CA VAL A 47 -1.79 5.99 4.52
C VAL A 47 -0.46 5.34 4.22
N ILE A 48 0.22 5.82 3.20
CA ILE A 48 1.61 5.47 2.90
C ILE A 48 2.48 6.69 3.17
N ASP A 49 3.41 6.53 4.09
CA ASP A 49 4.40 7.54 4.43
C ASP A 49 5.74 7.20 3.79
N ALA A 50 6.14 7.97 2.79
CA ALA A 50 7.49 7.89 2.25
C ALA A 50 8.45 8.64 3.19
N GLY A 51 9.15 7.89 4.04
CA GLY A 51 10.01 8.41 5.08
C GLY A 51 11.10 9.34 4.56
N HIS A 52 11.62 10.16 5.46
CA HIS A 52 12.60 11.20 5.17
C HIS A 52 12.15 12.22 4.09
N ARG A 53 13.02 13.18 3.81
CA ARG A 53 12.85 14.22 2.81
C ARG A 53 14.17 14.45 2.11
N SER A 54 14.14 14.87 0.89
CA SER A 54 15.32 15.40 0.23
C SER A 54 15.66 16.76 0.85
N SER A 55 16.76 16.84 1.57
CA SER A 55 17.35 18.12 1.96
C SER A 55 18.82 18.10 1.57
N ARG A 56 19.34 19.24 1.12
CA ARG A 56 20.78 19.37 0.81
C ARG A 56 21.69 18.95 1.98
N TRP A 57 21.15 18.87 3.19
CA TRP A 57 21.88 18.56 4.43
C TRP A 57 21.70 17.08 4.86
N THR A 58 20.78 16.34 4.26
CA THR A 58 20.56 14.90 4.48
C THR A 58 21.09 14.05 3.33
N VAL A 59 21.77 14.64 2.36
CA VAL A 59 22.59 13.93 1.38
C VAL A 59 23.75 13.28 2.14
N GLN A 60 23.45 12.20 2.83
CA GLN A 60 24.44 11.37 3.48
C GLN A 60 24.67 10.13 2.63
N TRP A 61 25.79 10.19 1.85
CA TRP A 61 26.63 9.03 1.51
C TRP A 61 25.89 7.75 1.10
N ALA A 62 25.10 7.79 0.05
CA ALA A 62 24.95 6.67 -0.82
C ALA A 62 26.18 6.68 -1.74
N HIS A 63 26.84 5.54 -1.91
CA HIS A 63 28.00 5.43 -2.80
C HIS A 63 27.68 5.83 -4.25
N HIS A 64 26.40 5.76 -4.64
CA HIS A 64 25.89 6.05 -5.98
C HIS A 64 25.06 7.36 -6.08
N GLY A 65 25.09 8.23 -5.07
CA GLY A 65 24.51 9.58 -5.14
C GLY A 65 22.98 9.65 -5.00
N THR A 66 22.30 8.56 -4.69
CA THR A 66 20.87 8.58 -4.40
C THR A 66 20.61 8.90 -2.93
N THR A 67 19.41 9.39 -2.61
CA THR A 67 19.03 9.67 -1.23
C THR A 67 18.01 8.62 -0.75
N GLU A 68 18.03 8.36 0.55
CA GLU A 68 16.99 7.56 1.19
C GLU A 68 15.59 8.07 0.82
N ALA A 69 15.39 9.38 0.86
CA ALA A 69 14.10 10.00 0.54
C ALA A 69 13.59 9.68 -0.87
N GLN A 70 14.50 9.64 -1.86
CA GLN A 70 14.14 9.32 -3.25
C GLN A 70 13.75 7.84 -3.40
N THR A 71 14.51 6.94 -2.79
CA THR A 71 14.21 5.50 -2.85
C THR A 71 12.93 5.17 -2.11
N ASN A 72 12.71 5.74 -0.91
CA ASN A 72 11.46 5.56 -0.15
C ASN A 72 10.25 6.02 -0.98
N LEU A 73 10.35 7.17 -1.67
CA LEU A 73 9.28 7.68 -2.52
C LEU A 73 8.98 6.74 -3.70
N LYS A 74 10.02 6.22 -4.37
CA LYS A 74 9.84 5.28 -5.48
C LYS A 74 9.11 4.02 -5.04
N ILE A 75 9.49 3.43 -3.91
CA ILE A 75 8.82 2.24 -3.34
C ILE A 75 7.38 2.58 -2.95
N ALA A 76 7.15 3.74 -2.32
CA ALA A 76 5.82 4.20 -1.93
C ALA A 76 4.87 4.37 -3.12
N LEU A 77 5.33 4.96 -4.23
CA LEU A 77 4.53 5.14 -5.45
C LEU A 77 4.20 3.81 -6.14
N LYS A 78 5.12 2.84 -6.12
CA LYS A 78 4.87 1.48 -6.61
C LYS A 78 3.81 0.78 -5.75
N LEU A 79 3.92 0.87 -4.42
CA LEU A 79 2.93 0.33 -3.49
C LEU A 79 1.57 0.99 -3.65
N GLN A 80 1.52 2.32 -3.81
CA GLN A 80 0.27 3.04 -4.12
C GLN A 80 -0.41 2.47 -5.35
N THR A 81 0.33 2.28 -6.45
CA THR A 81 -0.21 1.74 -7.70
C THR A 81 -0.86 0.36 -7.48
N LEU A 82 -0.22 -0.55 -6.74
CA LEU A 82 -0.75 -1.88 -6.46
C LEU A 82 -2.04 -1.82 -5.63
N LEU A 83 -2.07 -0.99 -4.59
CA LEU A 83 -3.21 -0.84 -3.70
C LEU A 83 -4.41 -0.19 -4.40
N GLU A 84 -4.19 0.87 -5.18
CA GLU A 84 -5.26 1.54 -5.94
C GLU A 84 -5.85 0.64 -7.02
N GLN A 85 -5.03 -0.15 -7.72
CA GLN A 85 -5.49 -1.17 -8.67
C GLN A 85 -6.33 -2.27 -8.00
N SER A 86 -6.16 -2.46 -6.69
CA SER A 86 -6.92 -3.41 -5.87
C SER A 86 -8.15 -2.80 -5.20
N GLY A 87 -8.49 -1.56 -5.53
CA GLY A 87 -9.69 -0.86 -5.05
C GLY A 87 -9.53 -0.17 -3.69
N SER A 88 -8.30 0.01 -3.20
CA SER A 88 -8.05 0.83 -2.01
C SER A 88 -8.00 2.32 -2.35
N THR A 89 -8.28 3.16 -1.36
CA THR A 89 -7.94 4.58 -1.39
C THR A 89 -6.59 4.79 -0.71
N VAL A 90 -5.63 5.38 -1.42
CA VAL A 90 -4.30 5.63 -0.86
C VAL A 90 -4.10 7.12 -0.61
N ILE A 91 -3.61 7.44 0.58
CA ILE A 91 -3.21 8.78 0.99
C ILE A 91 -1.71 8.79 1.20
N LEU A 92 -0.98 9.49 0.34
CA LEU A 92 0.45 9.69 0.51
C LEU A 92 0.71 10.86 1.46
N THR A 93 1.66 10.72 2.39
CA THR A 93 2.11 11.87 3.20
C THR A 93 2.86 12.89 2.35
N ARG A 94 3.56 12.45 1.31
CA ARG A 94 4.16 13.26 0.25
C ARG A 94 4.18 12.49 -1.07
N SER A 95 3.98 13.21 -2.17
CA SER A 95 4.02 12.67 -3.55
C SER A 95 5.25 13.11 -4.35
N ASP A 96 6.10 13.93 -3.75
CA ASP A 96 7.34 14.43 -4.34
C ASP A 96 8.49 14.40 -3.32
N GLU A 97 9.65 14.96 -3.70
CA GLU A 97 10.84 15.01 -2.83
C GLU A 97 10.77 16.10 -1.76
N ASN A 98 9.73 16.94 -1.78
CA ASN A 98 9.63 18.05 -0.85
C ASN A 98 9.21 17.57 0.55
N ALA A 99 9.65 18.31 1.54
CA ALA A 99 9.18 18.15 2.91
C ALA A 99 7.86 18.90 3.10
N ILE A 100 7.03 18.38 4.01
CA ILE A 100 5.70 18.93 4.31
C ILE A 100 5.67 19.78 5.58
N TYR A 101 6.78 20.46 5.89
CA TYR A 101 6.83 21.36 7.05
C TYR A 101 6.14 22.70 6.78
N ASP A 102 5.68 23.34 7.85
CA ASP A 102 5.01 24.64 7.77
C ASP A 102 5.98 25.73 7.31
N ILE A 103 5.51 26.66 6.46
CA ILE A 103 6.34 27.66 5.78
C ILE A 103 7.01 28.66 6.74
N ASP A 104 6.45 28.84 7.94
CA ASP A 104 6.96 29.74 8.97
C ASP A 104 8.17 29.18 9.73
N LYS A 105 8.53 27.92 9.51
CA LYS A 105 9.67 27.27 10.17
C LYS A 105 10.98 27.67 9.55
N ASN A 106 11.90 28.22 10.35
CA ASN A 106 13.14 28.81 9.86
C ASN A 106 14.36 27.91 10.08
N THR A 107 14.45 27.24 11.23
CA THR A 107 15.57 26.36 11.54
C THR A 107 15.38 24.93 11.05
N LEU A 108 16.47 24.23 10.78
CA LEU A 108 16.42 22.80 10.38
C LEU A 108 15.68 21.92 11.41
N ARG A 109 15.88 22.22 12.68
CA ARG A 109 15.20 21.49 13.78
C ARG A 109 13.71 21.72 13.75
N GLU A 110 13.25 22.97 13.63
CA GLU A 110 11.82 23.29 13.54
C GLU A 110 11.19 22.65 12.29
N LYS A 111 11.84 22.75 11.14
CA LYS A 111 11.40 22.10 9.90
C LYS A 111 11.25 20.60 10.05
N LYS A 112 12.22 19.92 10.71
CA LYS A 112 12.14 18.47 10.96
C LYS A 112 10.99 18.11 11.90
N ILE A 113 10.79 18.90 12.96
CA ILE A 113 9.71 18.67 13.92
C ILE A 113 8.34 18.91 13.27
N SER A 114 8.20 19.98 12.50
CA SER A 114 6.98 20.29 11.77
C SER A 114 6.67 19.21 10.73
N ASP A 115 7.63 18.77 9.94
CA ASP A 115 7.46 17.72 8.93
C ASP A 115 6.91 16.43 9.55
N ILE A 116 7.50 15.92 10.64
CA ILE A 116 7.04 14.70 11.26
C ILE A 116 5.67 14.85 11.94
N ARG A 117 5.36 16.04 12.47
CA ARG A 117 4.03 16.34 13.03
C ARG A 117 2.96 16.37 11.96
N ASN A 118 3.25 16.94 10.79
CA ASN A 118 2.33 16.98 9.67
C ASN A 118 2.06 15.59 9.10
N ARG A 119 3.05 14.68 9.07
CA ARG A 119 2.86 13.27 8.72
C ARG A 119 1.90 12.56 9.69
N VAL A 120 2.10 12.76 10.99
CA VAL A 120 1.20 12.23 12.03
C VAL A 120 -0.21 12.80 11.87
N LYS A 121 -0.32 14.11 11.63
CA LYS A 121 -1.60 14.79 11.42
C LYS A 121 -2.35 14.21 10.21
N ILE A 122 -1.69 14.02 9.07
CA ILE A 122 -2.27 13.35 7.90
C ILE A 122 -2.80 11.97 8.28
N GLY A 123 -2.02 11.16 9.00
CA GLY A 123 -2.46 9.84 9.45
C GLY A 123 -3.71 9.88 10.31
N ASN A 124 -3.75 10.75 11.32
CA ASN A 124 -4.83 10.78 12.29
C ASN A 124 -6.11 11.45 11.76
N GLU A 125 -6.00 12.41 10.83
CA GLU A 125 -7.14 13.11 10.24
C GLU A 125 -7.73 12.43 8.99
N SER A 126 -7.05 11.41 8.45
CA SER A 126 -7.40 10.78 7.18
C SER A 126 -8.56 9.78 7.25
N SER A 127 -9.01 9.39 8.45
CA SER A 127 -9.93 8.26 8.67
C SER A 127 -9.42 6.96 8.03
N ALA A 128 -8.11 6.78 7.95
CA ALA A 128 -7.51 5.59 7.35
C ALA A 128 -7.58 4.37 8.27
N ASP A 129 -7.59 3.18 7.64
CA ASP A 129 -7.60 1.90 8.34
C ASP A 129 -6.22 1.53 8.89
N ILE A 130 -5.15 1.89 8.17
CA ILE A 130 -3.75 1.61 8.55
C ILE A 130 -2.80 2.71 8.06
N PHE A 131 -1.62 2.75 8.68
CA PHE A 131 -0.49 3.62 8.33
C PHE A 131 0.77 2.78 8.08
N VAL A 132 1.37 2.88 6.89
CA VAL A 132 2.61 2.20 6.53
C VAL A 132 3.68 3.22 6.20
N SER A 133 4.75 3.25 6.98
CA SER A 133 5.88 4.17 6.77
C SER A 133 7.07 3.41 6.17
N ILE A 134 7.56 3.87 5.03
CA ILE A 134 8.63 3.24 4.25
C ILE A 134 9.93 3.98 4.48
N HIS A 135 10.94 3.25 4.92
CA HIS A 135 12.27 3.74 5.26
C HIS A 135 13.37 2.85 4.72
N LEU A 136 14.59 3.38 4.71
CA LEU A 136 15.83 2.62 4.54
C LEU A 136 16.71 2.85 5.76
N ASN A 137 17.23 1.78 6.29
CA ASN A 137 18.11 1.82 7.46
C ASN A 137 19.49 2.36 7.08
N LYS A 138 20.10 3.05 8.02
CA LYS A 138 21.48 3.53 7.89
C LYS A 138 22.17 3.50 9.24
N ILE A 139 23.19 2.68 9.34
CA ILE A 139 24.02 2.54 10.53
C ILE A 139 25.51 2.58 10.13
N PRO A 140 26.43 2.90 11.05
CA PRO A 140 27.86 2.97 10.72
C PRO A 140 28.47 1.63 10.22
N GLN A 141 27.85 0.51 10.57
CA GLN A 141 28.34 -0.83 10.24
C GLN A 141 27.78 -1.27 8.90
N SER A 142 28.65 -1.47 7.91
CA SER A 142 28.27 -1.82 6.53
C SER A 142 27.96 -3.31 6.32
N GLN A 143 28.20 -4.18 7.31
CA GLN A 143 27.96 -5.63 7.19
C GLN A 143 26.48 -6.02 7.40
N TYR A 144 25.64 -5.10 7.87
CA TYR A 144 24.23 -5.40 8.07
C TYR A 144 23.45 -5.24 6.76
N ASP A 145 22.51 -6.17 6.55
CA ASP A 145 21.63 -6.23 5.40
C ASP A 145 20.22 -6.71 5.79
N GLY A 146 19.31 -6.74 4.81
CA GLY A 146 17.95 -7.24 4.95
C GLY A 146 16.96 -6.20 5.43
N TRP A 147 15.70 -6.56 5.35
CA TRP A 147 14.54 -5.73 5.70
C TRP A 147 14.01 -6.09 7.09
N GLN A 148 13.37 -5.12 7.74
CA GLN A 148 12.78 -5.32 9.06
C GLN A 148 11.56 -4.42 9.25
N THR A 149 10.50 -4.98 9.85
CA THR A 149 9.30 -4.22 10.21
C THR A 149 9.25 -3.91 11.68
N PHE A 150 8.64 -2.77 12.00
CA PHE A 150 8.46 -2.31 13.37
C PHE A 150 7.00 -1.96 13.65
N TYR A 151 6.58 -2.13 14.91
CA TYR A 151 5.22 -1.87 15.36
C TYR A 151 5.15 -1.15 16.69
N LYS A 152 4.01 -0.51 16.95
CA LYS A 152 3.70 0.20 18.19
C LYS A 152 3.55 -0.79 19.35
N PRO A 153 4.24 -0.57 20.49
CA PRO A 153 4.08 -1.42 21.67
C PRO A 153 2.64 -1.43 22.19
N ASN A 154 2.19 -2.57 22.71
CA ASN A 154 0.86 -2.77 23.28
C ASN A 154 -0.31 -2.50 22.26
N ASP A 155 -0.04 -2.61 20.98
CA ASP A 155 -1.01 -2.49 19.90
C ASP A 155 -0.98 -3.77 19.06
N GLU A 156 -1.95 -4.65 19.30
CA GLU A 156 -2.05 -5.94 18.62
C GLU A 156 -2.28 -5.79 17.11
N LYS A 157 -3.03 -4.76 16.70
CA LYS A 157 -3.28 -4.50 15.28
C LYS A 157 -2.02 -4.04 14.56
N SER A 158 -1.23 -3.16 15.17
CA SER A 158 0.08 -2.76 14.64
C SER A 158 1.04 -3.94 14.59
N MET A 159 1.04 -4.81 15.62
CA MET A 159 1.87 -6.01 15.65
C MET A 159 1.47 -6.99 14.53
N LYS A 160 0.17 -7.23 14.32
CA LYS A 160 -0.35 -8.07 13.23
C LYS A 160 0.09 -7.53 11.88
N LEU A 161 -0.12 -6.22 11.61
CA LEU A 161 0.28 -5.56 10.38
C LEU A 161 1.78 -5.73 10.09
N ALA A 162 2.63 -5.44 11.07
CA ALA A 162 4.07 -5.55 10.90
C ALA A 162 4.53 -7.00 10.67
N LYS A 163 3.96 -7.98 11.36
CA LYS A 163 4.27 -9.40 11.18
C LYS A 163 3.87 -9.89 9.79
N SER A 164 2.67 -9.52 9.34
CA SER A 164 2.18 -9.88 8.02
C SER A 164 3.07 -9.30 6.91
N ILE A 165 3.45 -8.02 7.00
CA ILE A 165 4.39 -7.39 6.06
C ILE A 165 5.76 -8.07 6.12
N GLN A 166 6.30 -8.40 7.31
CA GLN A 166 7.59 -9.06 7.45
C GLN A 166 7.61 -10.42 6.75
N THR A 167 6.58 -11.24 6.94
CA THR A 167 6.44 -12.56 6.32
C THR A 167 6.39 -12.44 4.80
N ASN A 168 5.53 -11.57 4.28
CA ASN A 168 5.37 -11.41 2.84
C ASN A 168 6.59 -10.77 2.14
N LEU A 169 7.36 -9.94 2.84
CA LEU A 169 8.66 -9.47 2.33
C LEU A 169 9.66 -10.63 2.21
N ASN A 170 9.71 -11.56 3.19
CA ASN A 170 10.57 -12.73 3.12
C ASN A 170 10.21 -13.59 1.89
N ASP A 171 8.92 -13.80 1.64
CA ASP A 171 8.42 -14.60 0.53
C ASP A 171 8.67 -13.92 -0.84
N ALA A 172 8.52 -12.60 -0.92
CA ALA A 172 8.69 -11.84 -2.17
C ALA A 172 10.17 -11.70 -2.58
N ILE A 173 11.07 -11.52 -1.62
CA ILE A 173 12.48 -11.24 -1.89
C ILE A 173 13.29 -12.53 -2.02
N GLN A 174 12.89 -13.60 -1.31
CA GLN A 174 13.52 -14.93 -1.38
C GLN A 174 15.02 -14.94 -1.05
N LYS A 175 15.47 -14.00 -0.22
CA LYS A 175 16.82 -13.95 0.34
C LYS A 175 16.72 -14.34 1.82
N GLU A 176 17.72 -15.04 2.35
CA GLU A 176 17.76 -15.36 3.78
C GLU A 176 17.73 -14.06 4.60
N ASN A 177 16.72 -13.92 5.45
CA ASN A 177 16.57 -12.81 6.37
C ASN A 177 16.09 -13.33 7.73
N LYS A 178 16.94 -13.26 8.74
CA LYS A 178 16.63 -13.72 10.12
C LYS A 178 15.90 -12.66 10.96
N ARG A 179 15.65 -11.48 10.38
CA ARG A 179 14.97 -10.40 11.08
C ARG A 179 13.48 -10.69 11.19
N VAL A 180 12.90 -10.26 12.30
CA VAL A 180 11.48 -10.40 12.62
C VAL A 180 10.88 -9.05 12.91
N ALA A 181 9.56 -8.93 12.92
CA ALA A 181 8.86 -7.74 13.35
C ALA A 181 9.17 -7.44 14.83
N VAL A 182 9.55 -6.20 15.15
CA VAL A 182 10.00 -5.78 16.49
C VAL A 182 9.21 -4.56 16.96
N LYS A 183 8.92 -4.48 18.24
CA LYS A 183 8.31 -3.28 18.86
C LYS A 183 9.29 -2.11 18.85
N LEU A 184 8.76 -0.90 18.56
CA LEU A 184 9.54 0.34 18.50
C LEU A 184 8.76 1.47 19.19
N ASP A 185 9.36 2.08 20.23
CA ASP A 185 8.74 3.13 21.04
C ASP A 185 9.55 4.44 21.10
N THR A 186 10.66 4.50 20.36
CA THR A 186 11.56 5.66 20.40
C THR A 186 11.24 6.73 19.35
N VAL A 187 10.51 6.38 18.30
CA VAL A 187 10.24 7.25 17.16
C VAL A 187 8.92 8.00 17.35
N TYR A 188 8.91 9.30 17.07
CA TYR A 188 7.75 10.18 17.26
C TYR A 188 6.50 9.69 16.53
N ILE A 189 6.61 9.32 15.26
CA ILE A 189 5.48 8.87 14.43
C ILE A 189 4.83 7.60 15.00
N MET A 190 5.65 6.65 15.52
CA MET A 190 5.17 5.43 16.14
C MET A 190 4.36 5.69 17.42
N LYS A 191 4.71 6.76 18.16
CA LYS A 191 4.01 7.12 19.39
C LYS A 191 2.69 7.83 19.15
N HIS A 192 2.59 8.63 18.09
CA HIS A 192 1.52 9.61 17.93
C HIS A 192 0.52 9.29 16.80
N VAL A 193 0.83 8.35 15.91
CA VAL A 193 -0.19 7.82 15.00
C VAL A 193 -1.16 6.95 15.80
N GLU A 194 -2.46 7.22 15.67
CA GLU A 194 -3.51 6.61 16.51
C GLU A 194 -4.06 5.33 15.86
N ILE A 195 -3.97 5.20 14.55
CA ILE A 195 -4.37 4.01 13.80
C ILE A 195 -3.26 2.96 13.78
N PRO A 196 -3.55 1.69 13.42
CA PRO A 196 -2.54 0.65 13.30
C PRO A 196 -1.40 1.08 12.37
N ILE A 197 -0.16 0.97 12.85
CA ILE A 197 1.02 1.47 12.16
C ILE A 197 2.12 0.42 12.06
N SER A 198 2.78 0.36 10.89
CA SER A 198 4.06 -0.32 10.72
C SER A 198 5.08 0.60 10.06
N ILE A 199 6.31 0.62 10.58
CA ILE A 199 7.48 1.15 9.87
C ILE A 199 8.18 -0.03 9.20
N VAL A 200 8.50 0.12 7.93
CA VAL A 200 9.17 -0.88 7.10
C VAL A 200 10.54 -0.34 6.71
N GLU A 201 11.59 -0.86 7.33
CA GLU A 201 12.97 -0.64 6.90
C GLU A 201 13.26 -1.61 5.76
N CYS A 202 13.32 -1.12 4.54
CA CYS A 202 13.39 -1.93 3.33
C CYS A 202 14.80 -2.47 3.01
N GLY A 203 15.82 -2.03 3.73
CA GLY A 203 17.22 -2.43 3.56
C GLY A 203 18.18 -1.41 4.14
N PHE A 204 19.48 -1.64 4.00
CA PHE A 204 20.54 -0.83 4.58
C PHE A 204 21.32 -0.08 3.51
N LEU A 205 21.19 1.25 3.46
CA LEU A 205 21.99 2.11 2.58
C LEU A 205 23.48 2.15 2.95
N SER A 206 23.85 1.70 4.13
CA SER A 206 25.24 1.59 4.57
C SER A 206 25.95 0.36 4.02
N ASN A 207 25.22 -0.61 3.45
CA ASN A 207 25.74 -1.79 2.81
C ASN A 207 25.81 -1.55 1.29
N PRO A 208 26.99 -1.57 0.65
CA PRO A 208 27.13 -1.26 -0.78
C PRO A 208 26.35 -2.21 -1.69
N ASP A 209 26.34 -3.51 -1.39
CA ASP A 209 25.62 -4.51 -2.20
C ASP A 209 24.11 -4.32 -2.10
N GLU A 210 23.62 -3.94 -0.92
CA GLU A 210 22.21 -3.70 -0.70
C GLU A 210 21.77 -2.34 -1.27
N GLU A 211 22.64 -1.32 -1.22
CA GLU A 211 22.42 -0.04 -1.90
C GLU A 211 22.20 -0.25 -3.40
N GLU A 212 23.03 -1.05 -4.07
CA GLU A 212 22.87 -1.35 -5.49
C GLU A 212 21.52 -2.02 -5.77
N LEU A 213 21.11 -2.99 -4.94
CA LEU A 213 19.79 -3.62 -5.05
C LEU A 213 18.66 -2.60 -4.86
N LEU A 214 18.74 -1.75 -3.84
CA LEU A 214 17.73 -0.73 -3.52
C LEU A 214 17.56 0.32 -4.63
N LEU A 215 18.58 0.51 -5.47
CA LEU A 215 18.51 1.36 -6.65
C LEU A 215 17.84 0.69 -7.85
N SER A 216 17.80 -0.64 -7.87
CA SER A 216 17.21 -1.43 -8.93
C SER A 216 15.68 -1.31 -8.91
N ASP A 217 15.10 -1.03 -10.07
CA ASP A 217 13.64 -0.97 -10.24
C ASP A 217 12.99 -2.33 -9.94
N GLU A 218 13.62 -3.42 -10.32
CA GLU A 218 13.16 -4.79 -10.05
C GLU A 218 13.08 -5.06 -8.54
N TYR A 219 14.10 -4.70 -7.79
CA TYR A 219 14.12 -4.93 -6.35
C TYR A 219 13.09 -4.05 -5.61
N GLN A 220 12.94 -2.80 -6.04
CA GLN A 220 11.88 -1.91 -5.53
C GLN A 220 10.49 -2.47 -5.80
N ASN A 221 10.27 -3.12 -6.96
CA ASN A 221 9.02 -3.81 -7.26
C ASN A 221 8.78 -5.00 -6.32
N LYS A 222 9.81 -5.81 -6.03
CA LYS A 222 9.73 -6.92 -5.06
C LYS A 222 9.38 -6.42 -3.65
N LEU A 223 10.01 -5.31 -3.22
CA LEU A 223 9.70 -4.68 -1.93
C LEU A 223 8.25 -4.20 -1.87
N ALA A 224 7.81 -3.44 -2.88
CA ALA A 224 6.44 -2.96 -2.94
C ALA A 224 5.43 -4.13 -2.99
N TRP A 225 5.72 -5.19 -3.73
CA TRP A 225 4.91 -6.40 -3.82
C TRP A 225 4.81 -7.15 -2.48
N GLY A 226 5.93 -7.30 -1.76
CA GLY A 226 5.93 -7.93 -0.44
C GLY A 226 5.14 -7.12 0.59
N ILE A 227 5.28 -5.79 0.59
CA ILE A 227 4.49 -4.91 1.47
C ILE A 227 2.99 -5.00 1.11
N TYR A 228 2.66 -4.95 -0.17
CA TYR A 228 1.29 -5.08 -0.68
C TYR A 228 0.64 -6.39 -0.23
N ASN A 229 1.29 -7.53 -0.45
CA ASN A 229 0.75 -8.82 -0.01
C ASN A 229 0.57 -8.89 1.51
N GLY A 230 1.50 -8.33 2.28
CA GLY A 230 1.37 -8.24 3.72
C GLY A 230 0.18 -7.40 4.18
N ILE A 231 -0.16 -6.34 3.44
CA ILE A 231 -1.37 -5.55 3.69
C ILE A 231 -2.64 -6.35 3.32
N ILE A 232 -2.63 -7.07 2.19
CA ILE A 232 -3.73 -7.97 1.80
C ILE A 232 -4.00 -8.99 2.91
N ASP A 233 -2.97 -9.69 3.39
CA ASP A 233 -3.10 -10.71 4.43
C ASP A 233 -3.59 -10.12 5.76
N TYR A 234 -3.13 -8.92 6.11
CA TYR A 234 -3.59 -8.23 7.30
C TYR A 234 -5.10 -8.02 7.32
N PHE A 235 -5.70 -7.67 6.18
CA PHE A 235 -7.15 -7.46 6.06
C PHE A 235 -7.95 -8.74 5.78
N TYR A 236 -7.28 -9.81 5.33
CA TYR A 236 -7.93 -11.08 5.05
C TYR A 236 -8.29 -11.86 6.32
N GLU A 237 -7.44 -11.81 7.34
CA GLU A 237 -7.62 -12.46 8.65
C GLU A 237 -8.45 -11.60 9.62
#